data_10a1a1243f7decf2fc4c2617186ef4b1
#
_entry.id   10a1a1243f7decf2fc4c2617186ef4b1
#
_cell.length_a   1.000
_cell.length_b   1.000
_cell.length_c   1.000
_cell.angle_alpha   90.00
_cell.angle_beta   90.00
_cell.angle_gamma   90.00
#
_symmetry.space_group_name_H-M   'P 1'
#
loop_
_entity.id
_entity.type
_entity.pdbx_description
1 polymer ?
#
loop_
_entity_poly.entity_id
_entity_poly.type
_entity_poly.pdbx_seq_one_letter_code
_entity_poly.pdbx_strand_id
1 'polypeptide(L)'
;IKIGMLGKKRAVDFIIELIHNARKINPDLKVVWDPVFTSSSGGKLISRWAKRRALKNLLPLIDLLTPNAIEACHLLGIVYRQDLNQQELCEALYKKYQTAIILKGGHLNQKATDMYYDGNTLKTMPAPISFKKLRGTGCAFSTTIACHLANGDSLLDACLAGKEFMNRLFLESIKL
;
A
#
# COMPACT_ATOMS: atom_id res chain seq x y z
N ILE A 1 8.31 8.93 5.02
CA ILE A 1 9.10 7.94 4.23
C ILE A 1 8.15 7.07 3.42
N LYS A 2 8.45 6.83 2.12
CA LYS A 2 7.76 5.84 1.30
C LYS A 2 8.71 4.67 1.00
N ILE A 3 8.23 3.45 1.24
CA ILE A 3 8.97 2.23 0.97
C ILE A 3 8.25 1.47 -0.16
N GLY A 4 8.99 1.03 -1.16
CA GLY A 4 8.51 0.17 -2.23
C GLY A 4 9.13 -1.23 -2.17
N MET A 5 9.71 -1.67 -3.30
CA MET A 5 10.31 -2.98 -3.45
C MET A 5 11.52 -3.19 -2.51
N LEU A 6 11.51 -4.28 -1.74
CA LEU A 6 12.57 -4.70 -0.83
C LEU A 6 13.11 -6.08 -1.24
N GLY A 7 13.98 -6.15 -2.23
CA GLY A 7 14.42 -7.40 -2.83
C GLY A 7 15.17 -8.35 -1.89
N LYS A 8 16.12 -7.83 -1.09
CA LYS A 8 17.04 -8.62 -0.26
C LYS A 8 16.91 -8.25 1.23
N LYS A 9 17.27 -9.20 2.11
CA LYS A 9 17.25 -9.01 3.58
C LYS A 9 18.02 -7.77 4.03
N ARG A 10 19.19 -7.50 3.44
CA ARG A 10 20.00 -6.30 3.77
C ARG A 10 19.26 -4.98 3.55
N ALA A 11 18.44 -4.89 2.48
CA ALA A 11 17.63 -3.70 2.24
C ALA A 11 16.57 -3.51 3.34
N VAL A 12 15.96 -4.60 3.81
CA VAL A 12 14.99 -4.55 4.92
C VAL A 12 15.68 -4.09 6.21
N ASP A 13 16.84 -4.67 6.55
CA ASP A 13 17.59 -4.30 7.76
C ASP A 13 18.02 -2.83 7.73
N PHE A 14 18.53 -2.36 6.57
CA PHE A 14 18.88 -0.95 6.38
C PHE A 14 17.69 0.00 6.55
N ILE A 15 16.53 -0.33 6.00
CA ILE A 15 15.32 0.51 6.13
C ILE A 15 14.83 0.55 7.57
N ILE A 16 14.89 -0.56 8.30
CA ILE A 16 14.52 -0.60 9.72
C ILE A 16 15.42 0.36 10.52
N GLU A 17 16.73 0.29 10.30
CA GLU A 17 17.69 1.18 10.96
C GLU A 17 17.45 2.66 10.58
N LEU A 18 17.21 2.93 9.30
CA LEU A 18 16.89 4.27 8.81
C LEU A 18 15.65 4.85 9.51
N ILE A 19 14.57 4.07 9.63
CA ILE A 19 13.34 4.52 10.31
C ILE A 19 13.62 4.83 11.78
N HIS A 20 14.33 3.95 12.49
CA HIS A 20 14.66 4.18 13.88
C HIS A 20 15.49 5.45 14.07
N ASN A 21 16.49 5.67 13.24
CA ASN A 21 17.33 6.88 13.31
C ASN A 21 16.55 8.13 12.92
N ALA A 22 15.72 8.08 11.89
CA ALA A 22 14.90 9.21 11.48
C ALA A 22 13.86 9.59 12.55
N ARG A 23 13.24 8.60 13.23
CA ARG A 23 12.29 8.86 14.32
C ARG A 23 12.93 9.42 15.59
N LYS A 24 14.24 9.27 15.78
CA LYS A 24 14.96 10.00 16.85
C LYS A 24 15.01 11.51 16.60
N ILE A 25 15.04 11.91 15.32
CA ILE A 25 15.09 13.33 14.89
C ILE A 25 13.66 13.88 14.75
N ASN A 26 12.76 13.10 14.16
CA ASN A 26 11.36 13.45 13.95
C ASN A 26 10.46 12.30 14.45
N PRO A 27 9.96 12.35 15.71
CA PRO A 27 9.10 11.32 16.28
C PRO A 27 7.79 11.11 15.52
N ASP A 28 7.26 12.14 14.86
CA ASP A 28 6.01 12.11 14.11
C ASP A 28 6.16 11.58 12.68
N LEU A 29 7.37 11.15 12.31
CA LEU A 29 7.67 10.61 11.00
C LEU A 29 6.70 9.49 10.61
N LYS A 30 5.97 9.69 9.52
CA LYS A 30 5.06 8.71 8.93
C LYS A 30 5.77 7.84 7.91
N VAL A 31 5.44 6.54 7.93
CA VAL A 31 6.04 5.54 7.04
C VAL A 31 4.95 4.82 6.27
N VAL A 32 4.99 4.94 4.95
CA VAL A 32 4.09 4.26 4.01
C VAL A 32 4.84 3.11 3.34
N TRP A 33 4.29 1.89 3.41
CA TRP A 33 4.86 0.74 2.72
C TRP A 33 3.93 0.22 1.62
N ASP A 34 4.41 0.26 0.37
CA ASP A 34 3.82 -0.41 -0.78
C ASP A 34 4.50 -1.80 -0.92
N PRO A 35 3.84 -2.91 -0.50
CA PRO A 35 4.47 -4.21 -0.35
C PRO A 35 4.58 -4.94 -1.69
N VAL A 36 5.39 -4.42 -2.60
CA VAL A 36 5.58 -4.97 -3.94
C VAL A 36 6.32 -6.31 -3.86
N PHE A 37 5.58 -7.41 -3.85
CA PHE A 37 6.14 -8.77 -3.77
C PHE A 37 6.39 -9.39 -5.13
N THR A 38 5.60 -8.99 -6.15
CA THR A 38 5.70 -9.51 -7.52
C THR A 38 5.66 -8.37 -8.52
N SER A 39 6.35 -8.53 -9.64
CA SER A 39 6.25 -7.60 -10.77
C SER A 39 4.91 -7.78 -11.50
N SER A 40 4.53 -6.82 -12.33
CA SER A 40 3.37 -6.93 -13.23
C SER A 40 3.47 -8.10 -14.22
N SER A 41 4.68 -8.61 -14.46
CA SER A 41 4.97 -9.81 -15.27
C SER A 41 5.04 -11.12 -14.45
N GLY A 42 4.70 -11.09 -13.15
CA GLY A 42 4.66 -12.27 -12.27
C GLY A 42 6.00 -12.66 -11.63
N GLY A 43 7.09 -11.96 -11.91
CA GLY A 43 8.40 -12.23 -11.31
C GLY A 43 8.43 -11.89 -9.81
N LYS A 44 9.04 -12.77 -9.00
CA LYS A 44 9.24 -12.50 -7.55
C LYS A 44 10.24 -11.38 -7.35
N LEU A 45 9.82 -10.32 -6.64
CA LEU A 45 10.63 -9.13 -6.35
C LEU A 45 11.19 -9.10 -4.93
N ILE A 46 10.79 -10.03 -4.08
CA ILE A 46 11.28 -10.16 -2.70
C ILE A 46 11.71 -11.59 -2.41
N SER A 47 12.86 -11.75 -1.79
CA SER A 47 13.31 -13.08 -1.35
C SER A 47 12.50 -13.54 -0.12
N ARG A 48 12.40 -14.88 0.08
CA ARG A 48 11.68 -15.48 1.21
C ARG A 48 12.15 -14.92 2.57
N TRP A 49 13.46 -14.78 2.73
CA TRP A 49 14.08 -14.25 3.95
C TRP A 49 13.79 -12.76 4.15
N ALA A 50 13.84 -11.96 3.06
CA ALA A 50 13.49 -10.55 3.10
C ALA A 50 12.02 -10.35 3.48
N LYS A 51 11.10 -11.11 2.88
CA LYS A 51 9.67 -11.07 3.21
C LYS A 51 9.44 -11.40 4.70
N ARG A 52 10.01 -12.51 5.19
CA ARG A 52 9.87 -12.89 6.62
C ARG A 52 10.41 -11.80 7.56
N ARG A 53 11.56 -11.22 7.21
CA ARG A 53 12.18 -10.13 7.99
C ARG A 53 11.32 -8.88 7.99
N ALA A 54 10.79 -8.49 6.82
CA ALA A 54 9.93 -7.32 6.68
C ALA A 54 8.63 -7.49 7.49
N LEU A 55 7.96 -8.62 7.39
CA LEU A 55 6.72 -8.88 8.14
C LEU A 55 6.94 -8.87 9.66
N LYS A 56 8.09 -9.36 10.14
CA LYS A 56 8.36 -9.44 11.58
C LYS A 56 8.85 -8.12 12.17
N ASN A 57 9.71 -7.37 11.45
CA ASN A 57 10.47 -6.27 12.03
C ASN A 57 10.24 -4.91 11.36
N LEU A 58 9.86 -4.86 10.08
CA LEU A 58 9.55 -3.61 9.39
C LEU A 58 8.08 -3.24 9.57
N LEU A 59 7.16 -4.19 9.40
CA LEU A 59 5.73 -3.93 9.44
C LEU A 59 5.25 -3.25 10.72
N PRO A 60 5.76 -3.58 11.94
CA PRO A 60 5.40 -2.84 13.15
C PRO A 60 5.84 -1.37 13.19
N LEU A 61 6.67 -0.94 12.25
CA LEU A 61 7.13 0.45 12.12
C LEU A 61 6.34 1.25 11.07
N ILE A 62 5.37 0.61 10.41
CA ILE A 62 4.62 1.20 9.28
C ILE A 62 3.34 1.84 9.81
N ASP A 63 3.08 3.08 9.37
CA ASP A 63 1.83 3.79 9.68
C ASP A 63 0.72 3.47 8.68
N LEU A 64 1.08 3.24 7.40
CA LEU A 64 0.13 2.89 6.34
C LEU A 64 0.68 1.83 5.40
N LEU A 65 -0.08 0.76 5.20
CA LEU A 65 0.19 -0.32 4.25
C LEU A 65 -0.71 -0.17 3.02
N THR A 66 -0.14 -0.26 1.80
CA THR A 66 -0.90 -0.02 0.55
C THR A 66 -0.91 -1.24 -0.39
N PRO A 67 -1.40 -2.41 0.03
CA PRO A 67 -1.41 -3.62 -0.79
C PRO A 67 -2.47 -3.56 -1.89
N ASN A 68 -2.25 -4.28 -2.99
CA ASN A 68 -3.33 -4.76 -3.84
C ASN A 68 -3.92 -6.07 -3.29
N ALA A 69 -5.01 -6.58 -3.88
CA ALA A 69 -5.68 -7.79 -3.38
C ALA A 69 -4.77 -9.04 -3.38
N ILE A 70 -3.89 -9.18 -4.38
CA ILE A 70 -2.94 -10.30 -4.46
C ILE A 70 -1.89 -10.18 -3.34
N GLU A 71 -1.38 -8.99 -3.10
CA GLU A 71 -0.43 -8.69 -2.03
C GLU A 71 -1.08 -8.89 -0.65
N ALA A 72 -2.35 -8.48 -0.49
CA ALA A 72 -3.14 -8.70 0.72
C ALA A 72 -3.26 -10.20 1.04
N CYS A 73 -3.61 -11.02 0.05
CA CYS A 73 -3.66 -12.47 0.21
C CYS A 73 -2.29 -13.06 0.58
N HIS A 74 -1.21 -12.59 -0.03
CA HIS A 74 0.15 -13.00 0.32
C HIS A 74 0.54 -12.61 1.76
N LEU A 75 0.06 -11.46 2.26
CA LEU A 75 0.26 -11.01 3.64
C LEU A 75 -0.53 -11.86 4.63
N LEU A 76 -1.78 -12.18 4.28
CA LEU A 76 -2.65 -13.01 5.11
C LEU A 76 -2.26 -14.50 5.08
N GLY A 77 -1.59 -14.96 4.01
CA GLY A 77 -1.26 -16.38 3.79
C GLY A 77 -2.44 -17.18 3.25
N ILE A 78 -3.35 -16.51 2.52
CA ILE A 78 -4.53 -17.13 1.89
C ILE A 78 -4.37 -17.16 0.36
N VAL A 79 -5.16 -18.00 -0.30
CA VAL A 79 -5.19 -18.08 -1.76
C VAL A 79 -5.99 -16.92 -2.33
N TYR A 80 -5.44 -16.23 -3.32
CA TYR A 80 -6.15 -15.17 -4.02
C TYR A 80 -7.27 -15.74 -4.90
N ARG A 81 -8.44 -15.08 -4.82
CA ARG A 81 -9.59 -15.29 -5.71
C ARG A 81 -10.20 -13.93 -6.01
N GLN A 82 -10.81 -13.78 -7.19
CA GLN A 82 -11.40 -12.50 -7.63
C GLN A 82 -12.69 -12.12 -6.87
N ASP A 83 -13.36 -13.11 -6.28
CA ASP A 83 -14.62 -12.97 -5.53
C ASP A 83 -14.43 -12.63 -4.04
N LEU A 84 -13.18 -12.44 -3.57
CA LEU A 84 -12.90 -12.07 -2.19
C LEU A 84 -13.52 -10.72 -1.83
N ASN A 85 -14.10 -10.66 -0.63
CA ASN A 85 -14.66 -9.44 -0.08
C ASN A 85 -13.53 -8.49 0.34
N GLN A 86 -13.56 -7.28 -0.20
CA GLN A 86 -12.52 -6.28 0.03
C GLN A 86 -12.50 -5.79 1.48
N GLN A 87 -13.67 -5.61 2.09
CA GLN A 87 -13.78 -5.20 3.49
C GLN A 87 -13.20 -6.26 4.43
N GLU A 88 -13.56 -7.53 4.24
CA GLU A 88 -13.03 -8.63 5.04
C GLU A 88 -11.51 -8.74 4.95
N LEU A 89 -10.93 -8.47 3.75
CA LEU A 89 -9.48 -8.42 3.57
C LEU A 89 -8.84 -7.27 4.37
N CYS A 90 -9.45 -6.08 4.36
CA CYS A 90 -8.97 -4.93 5.14
C CYS A 90 -9.00 -5.21 6.64
N GLU A 91 -10.14 -5.71 7.14
CA GLU A 91 -10.34 -6.06 8.54
C GLU A 91 -9.36 -7.15 9.00
N ALA A 92 -9.17 -8.21 8.19
CA ALA A 92 -8.23 -9.27 8.49
C ALA A 92 -6.77 -8.78 8.52
N LEU A 93 -6.38 -7.89 7.60
CA LEU A 93 -5.06 -7.27 7.60
C LEU A 93 -4.85 -6.40 8.84
N TYR A 94 -5.82 -5.54 9.17
CA TYR A 94 -5.74 -4.70 10.35
C TYR A 94 -5.71 -5.53 11.63
N LYS A 95 -6.57 -6.52 11.78
CA LYS A 95 -6.57 -7.44 12.93
C LYS A 95 -5.21 -8.11 13.14
N LYS A 96 -4.56 -8.49 12.03
CA LYS A 96 -3.28 -9.20 12.08
C LYS A 96 -2.09 -8.29 12.37
N TYR A 97 -2.09 -7.06 11.85
CA TYR A 97 -0.91 -6.21 11.81
C TYR A 97 -1.04 -4.90 12.58
N GLN A 98 -2.26 -4.52 12.99
CA GLN A 98 -2.56 -3.29 13.74
C GLN A 98 -2.00 -2.02 13.05
N THR A 99 -2.10 -1.98 11.72
CA THR A 99 -1.57 -0.92 10.85
C THR A 99 -2.70 -0.45 9.94
N ALA A 100 -2.84 0.85 9.69
CA ALA A 100 -3.81 1.36 8.73
C ALA A 100 -3.55 0.80 7.33
N ILE A 101 -4.62 0.49 6.59
CA ILE A 101 -4.59 -0.16 5.28
C ILE A 101 -5.27 0.73 4.25
N ILE A 102 -4.68 0.85 3.07
CA ILE A 102 -5.39 1.22 1.85
C ILE A 102 -5.28 0.07 0.86
N LEU A 103 -6.35 -0.72 0.74
CA LEU A 103 -6.41 -1.87 -0.16
C LEU A 103 -6.84 -1.42 -1.57
N LYS A 104 -5.94 -1.61 -2.55
CA LYS A 104 -6.17 -1.27 -3.96
C LYS A 104 -7.10 -2.30 -4.62
N GLY A 105 -8.25 -1.86 -5.14
CA GLY A 105 -9.31 -2.74 -5.64
C GLY A 105 -9.16 -3.26 -7.08
N GLY A 106 -8.15 -2.82 -7.82
CA GLY A 106 -7.99 -3.09 -9.26
C GLY A 106 -7.84 -4.55 -9.70
N HIS A 107 -7.80 -5.51 -8.75
CA HIS A 107 -7.68 -6.94 -9.02
C HIS A 107 -8.91 -7.75 -8.56
N LEU A 108 -9.95 -7.10 -8.06
CA LEU A 108 -11.19 -7.76 -7.63
C LEU A 108 -12.28 -7.52 -8.69
N ASN A 109 -13.28 -8.41 -8.75
CA ASN A 109 -14.41 -8.32 -9.69
C ASN A 109 -15.31 -7.10 -9.46
N GLN A 110 -15.15 -6.43 -8.35
CA GLN A 110 -15.87 -5.20 -8.03
C GLN A 110 -15.28 -4.02 -8.81
N LYS A 111 -16.09 -2.98 -9.06
CA LYS A 111 -15.63 -1.71 -9.67
C LYS A 111 -14.31 -1.29 -9.00
N ALA A 112 -13.36 -0.75 -9.78
CA ALA A 112 -12.04 -0.33 -9.32
C ALA A 112 -12.14 0.65 -8.14
N THR A 113 -12.30 0.10 -6.94
CA THR A 113 -12.58 0.82 -5.70
C THR A 113 -11.45 0.53 -4.74
N ASP A 114 -10.78 1.57 -4.25
CA ASP A 114 -9.81 1.39 -3.16
C ASP A 114 -10.53 1.54 -1.82
N MET A 115 -10.05 0.87 -0.79
CA MET A 115 -10.69 0.86 0.52
C MET A 115 -9.66 1.15 1.60
N TYR A 116 -9.90 2.23 2.35
CA TYR A 116 -9.13 2.58 3.55
C TYR A 116 -9.77 1.96 4.79
N TYR A 117 -8.94 1.47 5.72
CA TYR A 117 -9.36 1.00 7.03
C TYR A 117 -8.23 1.19 8.06
N ASP A 118 -8.54 1.80 9.20
CA ASP A 118 -7.61 2.04 10.31
C ASP A 118 -8.04 1.40 11.65
N GLY A 119 -9.03 0.52 11.60
CA GLY A 119 -9.61 -0.12 12.78
C GLY A 119 -10.89 0.55 13.28
N ASN A 120 -11.09 1.83 12.97
CA ASN A 120 -12.27 2.60 13.37
C ASN A 120 -13.04 3.12 12.14
N THR A 121 -12.33 3.64 11.16
CA THR A 121 -12.88 4.27 9.97
C THR A 121 -12.74 3.36 8.77
N LEU A 122 -13.86 3.01 8.13
CA LEU A 122 -13.89 2.34 6.83
C LEU A 122 -14.32 3.36 5.77
N LYS A 123 -13.49 3.59 4.76
CA LYS A 123 -13.79 4.52 3.68
C LYS A 123 -13.53 3.90 2.32
N THR A 124 -14.56 3.90 1.48
CA THR A 124 -14.50 3.45 0.09
C THR A 124 -14.16 4.61 -0.83
N MET A 125 -13.22 4.41 -1.74
CA MET A 125 -12.72 5.43 -2.67
C MET A 125 -12.87 4.92 -4.12
N PRO A 126 -13.98 5.24 -4.81
CA PRO A 126 -14.21 4.79 -6.18
C PRO A 126 -13.20 5.42 -7.14
N ALA A 127 -12.83 4.67 -8.18
CA ALA A 127 -12.05 5.17 -9.29
C ALA A 127 -12.90 5.26 -10.55
N PRO A 128 -12.60 6.17 -11.49
CA PRO A 128 -13.18 6.13 -12.81
C PRO A 128 -12.78 4.82 -13.48
N ILE A 129 -13.68 4.26 -14.27
CA ILE A 129 -13.38 3.09 -15.10
C ILE A 129 -12.40 3.55 -16.18
N SER A 130 -11.18 3.07 -16.13
CA SER A 130 -10.17 3.30 -17.16
C SER A 130 -9.82 1.99 -17.83
N PHE A 131 -9.88 1.96 -19.17
CA PHE A 131 -9.47 0.81 -19.98
C PHE A 131 -7.98 0.79 -20.27
N LYS A 132 -7.25 1.88 -20.01
CA LYS A 132 -5.80 1.96 -20.20
C LYS A 132 -5.06 1.39 -18.98
N LYS A 133 -4.21 0.40 -19.22
CA LYS A 133 -3.29 -0.13 -18.19
C LYS A 133 -2.05 0.77 -18.12
N LEU A 134 -1.99 1.65 -17.13
CA LEU A 134 -0.80 2.44 -16.82
C LEU A 134 0.12 1.65 -15.90
N ARG A 135 1.43 1.66 -16.19
CA ARG A 135 2.45 1.07 -15.31
C ARG A 135 2.85 2.07 -14.23
N GLY A 136 3.23 1.56 -13.05
CA GLY A 136 3.73 2.39 -11.95
C GLY A 136 2.66 3.10 -11.13
N THR A 137 1.37 2.89 -11.42
CA THR A 137 0.26 3.55 -10.72
C THR A 137 0.24 3.30 -9.22
N GLY A 138 0.56 2.07 -8.76
CA GLY A 138 0.65 1.76 -7.34
C GLY A 138 1.76 2.56 -6.63
N CYS A 139 2.94 2.66 -7.28
CA CYS A 139 4.06 3.43 -6.75
C CYS A 139 3.74 4.94 -6.74
N ALA A 140 3.11 5.48 -7.79
CA ALA A 140 2.67 6.88 -7.85
C ALA A 140 1.67 7.16 -6.72
N PHE A 141 0.66 6.32 -6.56
CA PHE A 141 -0.34 6.43 -5.50
C PHE A 141 0.29 6.50 -4.10
N SER A 142 1.11 5.50 -3.74
CA SER A 142 1.76 5.46 -2.43
C SER A 142 2.77 6.59 -2.21
N THR A 143 3.40 7.10 -3.28
CA THR A 143 4.29 8.27 -3.19
C THR A 143 3.50 9.55 -2.94
N THR A 144 2.39 9.77 -3.65
CA THR A 144 1.52 10.93 -3.44
C THR A 144 0.98 10.96 -2.01
N ILE A 145 0.52 9.81 -1.49
CA ILE A 145 0.10 9.70 -0.08
C ILE A 145 1.24 10.11 0.87
N ALA A 146 2.46 9.61 0.64
CA ALA A 146 3.60 9.96 1.50
C ALA A 146 3.98 11.44 1.44
N CYS A 147 3.79 12.11 0.29
CA CYS A 147 3.99 13.56 0.17
C CYS A 147 2.95 14.34 0.98
N HIS A 148 1.67 13.94 0.92
CA HIS A 148 0.60 14.57 1.70
C HIS A 148 0.82 14.38 3.20
N LEU A 149 1.22 13.19 3.65
CA LEU A 149 1.61 12.95 5.05
C LEU A 149 2.81 13.81 5.48
N ALA A 150 3.77 14.07 4.60
CA ALA A 150 4.91 14.94 4.90
C ALA A 150 4.51 16.41 5.04
N ASN A 151 3.39 16.82 4.44
CA ASN A 151 2.79 18.15 4.57
C ASN A 151 1.86 18.28 5.80
N GLY A 152 1.69 17.20 6.59
CA GLY A 152 0.91 17.22 7.83
C GLY A 152 -0.53 16.73 7.69
N ASP A 153 -0.94 16.24 6.51
CA ASP A 153 -2.28 15.69 6.33
C ASP A 153 -2.49 14.43 7.21
N SER A 154 -3.72 14.17 7.62
CA SER A 154 -4.08 12.92 8.29
C SER A 154 -3.91 11.71 7.36
N LEU A 155 -3.84 10.48 7.91
CA LEU A 155 -3.75 9.27 7.10
C LEU A 155 -4.89 9.14 6.09
N LEU A 156 -6.12 9.45 6.51
CA LEU A 156 -7.30 9.38 5.65
C LEU A 156 -7.25 10.46 4.57
N ASP A 157 -6.96 11.72 4.93
CA ASP A 157 -6.92 12.84 3.97
C ASP A 157 -5.82 12.64 2.93
N ALA A 158 -4.64 12.17 3.35
CA ALA A 158 -3.55 11.82 2.44
C ALA A 158 -3.96 10.71 1.45
N CYS A 159 -4.72 9.70 1.91
CA CYS A 159 -5.26 8.65 1.03
C CYS A 159 -6.29 9.20 0.05
N LEU A 160 -7.18 10.10 0.49
CA LEU A 160 -8.16 10.77 -0.37
C LEU A 160 -7.47 11.61 -1.44
N ALA A 161 -6.51 12.43 -1.05
CA ALA A 161 -5.72 13.26 -1.96
C ALA A 161 -4.92 12.42 -2.97
N GLY A 162 -4.30 11.33 -2.50
CA GLY A 162 -3.63 10.36 -3.37
C GLY A 162 -4.59 9.75 -4.39
N LYS A 163 -5.81 9.40 -3.97
CA LYS A 163 -6.84 8.86 -4.87
C LYS A 163 -7.29 9.89 -5.91
N GLU A 164 -7.49 11.12 -5.51
CA GLU A 164 -7.85 12.21 -6.42
C GLU A 164 -6.77 12.44 -7.48
N PHE A 165 -5.49 12.46 -7.06
CA PHE A 165 -4.37 12.54 -7.98
C PHE A 165 -4.39 11.39 -9.01
N MET A 166 -4.61 10.15 -8.57
CA MET A 166 -4.69 9.00 -9.47
C MET A 166 -5.87 9.10 -10.43
N ASN A 167 -7.03 9.58 -9.96
CA ASN A 167 -8.21 9.77 -10.80
C ASN A 167 -7.94 10.80 -11.91
N ARG A 168 -7.27 11.91 -11.59
CA ARG A 168 -6.84 12.91 -12.59
C ARG A 168 -5.88 12.30 -13.62
N LEU A 169 -4.87 11.58 -13.16
CA LEU A 169 -3.88 10.92 -14.02
C LEU A 169 -4.55 9.94 -15.01
N PHE A 170 -5.53 9.16 -14.57
CA PHE A 170 -6.28 8.26 -15.43
C PHE A 170 -7.13 9.01 -16.46
N LEU A 171 -7.81 10.09 -16.06
CA LEU A 171 -8.63 10.91 -16.97
C LEU A 171 -7.77 11.60 -18.03
N GLU A 172 -6.61 12.13 -17.67
CA GLU A 172 -5.66 12.73 -18.62
C GLU A 172 -5.11 11.69 -19.62
N SER A 173 -4.83 10.47 -19.15
CA SER A 173 -4.34 9.40 -20.03
C SER A 173 -5.34 8.92 -21.09
N ILE A 174 -6.62 9.24 -20.94
CA ILE A 174 -7.68 8.92 -21.94
C ILE A 174 -7.67 9.92 -23.10
N LYS A 175 -7.16 11.14 -22.85
CA LYS A 175 -7.12 12.23 -23.86
C LYS A 175 -5.93 12.12 -24.82
N LEU A 176 -4.96 11.24 -24.54
CA LEU A 176 -3.79 10.93 -25.38
C LEU A 176 -4.00 9.60 -26.12
#